data_c65ba88601ee897f6bccb6c1b195b2fa
#
_entry.id   c65ba88601ee897f6bccb6c1b195b2fa
#
_cell.length_a   1.000
_cell.length_b   1.000
_cell.length_c   1.000
_cell.angle_alpha   90.00
_cell.angle_beta   90.00
_cell.angle_gamma   90.00
#
_symmetry.space_group_name_H-M   'P 1'
#
loop_
_entity.id
_entity.type
_entity.pdbx_description
1 polymer ?
#
loop_
_entity_poly.entity_id
_entity_poly.type
_entity_poly.pdbx_seq_one_letter_code
_entity_poly.pdbx_strand_id
1 'polypeptide(L)'
;MKKVILLMLVSVGMLLTAQAQEQQGERRLVSEAYDEFNPHVFLQLQGGAAYSIGEAKFKNTLSPAAQLAVGYRFSKLFGVRLAVSGWQAKNEYSYPYMKYKWNYVQPNLDFMLDLSTLFAGWKANRLFNAYAFVGAGMPIGFNNDDAVNADHSVKEIGFEKLWDGTKVMWAARGGLGADIRVSKCVSLGLEVNANMLPDDFNSKKGKNDNLDWQINGLASIKIALGKTSKHHDAVYEYIEPTPAPKPAVKPEPEPEVEKPAPVQTVKEAEPMEVNVFFSIGKSEIRESDYSELDRLVSYLKEQPETKVQLTGYADKDTGTKQINARLSRERAEAVKAYLVARGIAADRIATDAKGDTEQPFDTAIKNRVTIAVTK
;
A
#
# COMPACT_ATOMS: atom_id res chain seq x y z
N MET A 1 -61.95 -23.99 -12.30
CA MET A 1 -60.98 -25.06 -11.97
C MET A 1 -59.56 -24.71 -12.35
N LYS A 2 -59.25 -24.17 -13.53
CA LYS A 2 -57.83 -23.85 -13.93
C LYS A 2 -57.14 -22.78 -13.07
N LYS A 3 -57.87 -21.79 -12.50
CA LYS A 3 -57.27 -20.75 -11.61
C LYS A 3 -56.92 -21.23 -10.19
N VAL A 4 -57.63 -22.23 -9.69
CA VAL A 4 -57.37 -22.82 -8.35
C VAL A 4 -56.16 -23.74 -8.40
N ILE A 5 -55.93 -24.46 -9.50
CA ILE A 5 -54.76 -25.33 -9.69
C ILE A 5 -53.48 -24.46 -9.83
N LEU A 6 -53.57 -23.28 -10.47
CA LEU A 6 -52.42 -22.38 -10.60
C LEU A 6 -51.99 -21.76 -9.24
N LEU A 7 -52.96 -21.42 -8.38
CA LEU A 7 -52.67 -20.92 -7.02
C LEU A 7 -52.07 -21.98 -6.10
N MET A 8 -52.50 -23.22 -6.21
CA MET A 8 -51.89 -24.32 -5.45
C MET A 8 -50.45 -24.66 -5.90
N LEU A 9 -50.18 -24.58 -7.21
CA LEU A 9 -48.83 -24.77 -7.72
C LEU A 9 -47.86 -23.66 -7.32
N VAL A 10 -48.32 -22.41 -7.23
CA VAL A 10 -47.53 -21.27 -6.75
C VAL A 10 -47.27 -21.37 -5.24
N SER A 11 -48.26 -21.80 -4.45
CA SER A 11 -48.08 -21.98 -3.00
C SER A 11 -47.16 -23.16 -2.64
N VAL A 12 -47.21 -24.26 -3.39
CA VAL A 12 -46.25 -25.38 -3.22
C VAL A 12 -44.83 -24.99 -3.68
N GLY A 13 -44.70 -24.21 -4.74
CA GLY A 13 -43.41 -23.67 -5.19
C GLY A 13 -42.76 -22.73 -4.14
N MET A 14 -43.57 -21.87 -3.50
CA MET A 14 -43.05 -20.98 -2.43
C MET A 14 -42.69 -21.75 -1.14
N LEU A 15 -43.41 -22.83 -0.80
CA LEU A 15 -43.05 -23.67 0.34
C LEU A 15 -41.75 -24.47 0.10
N LEU A 16 -41.52 -24.96 -1.12
CA LEU A 16 -40.31 -25.66 -1.49
C LEU A 16 -39.09 -24.70 -1.57
N THR A 17 -39.28 -23.44 -1.98
CA THR A 17 -38.22 -22.43 -1.95
C THR A 17 -37.89 -21.96 -0.53
N ALA A 18 -38.87 -21.88 0.36
CA ALA A 18 -38.66 -21.55 1.76
C ALA A 18 -37.86 -22.67 2.49
N GLN A 19 -38.16 -23.95 2.23
CA GLN A 19 -37.40 -25.08 2.80
C GLN A 19 -36.00 -25.21 2.21
N ALA A 20 -35.76 -24.79 0.98
CA ALA A 20 -34.42 -24.78 0.39
C ALA A 20 -33.55 -23.60 0.91
N GLN A 21 -34.15 -22.58 1.51
CA GLN A 21 -33.45 -21.41 2.05
C GLN A 21 -32.99 -21.64 3.51
N GLU A 22 -33.54 -22.61 4.23
CA GLU A 22 -33.16 -22.94 5.62
C GLU A 22 -31.88 -23.79 5.75
N GLN A 23 -31.27 -24.22 4.64
CA GLN A 23 -30.01 -25.00 4.66
C GLN A 23 -28.77 -24.25 4.12
N GLN A 24 -28.85 -22.94 3.90
CA GLN A 24 -27.62 -22.17 3.67
C GLN A 24 -26.98 -21.87 5.01
N GLY A 25 -26.02 -22.72 5.40
CA GLY A 25 -25.19 -22.47 6.56
C GLY A 25 -24.61 -21.05 6.54
N GLU A 26 -24.61 -20.42 7.68
CA GLU A 26 -24.16 -19.04 7.85
C GLU A 26 -22.66 -18.95 7.52
N ARG A 27 -22.29 -18.10 6.55
CA ARG A 27 -20.88 -17.88 6.20
C ARG A 27 -20.34 -16.77 7.07
N ARG A 28 -19.40 -17.08 7.95
CA ARG A 28 -18.68 -16.09 8.75
C ARG A 28 -17.52 -15.52 7.97
N LEU A 29 -17.44 -14.17 7.86
CA LEU A 29 -16.28 -13.50 7.30
C LEU A 29 -15.10 -13.58 8.27
N VAL A 30 -14.05 -14.30 7.90
CA VAL A 30 -12.81 -14.45 8.70
C VAL A 30 -11.80 -13.36 8.36
N SER A 31 -11.72 -12.96 7.10
CA SER A 31 -10.82 -11.90 6.64
C SER A 31 -11.45 -11.15 5.49
N GLU A 32 -11.41 -9.81 5.56
CA GLU A 32 -11.80 -8.96 4.44
C GLU A 32 -10.80 -9.10 3.28
N ALA A 33 -11.30 -8.89 2.05
CA ALA A 33 -10.43 -8.78 0.89
C ALA A 33 -9.51 -7.58 1.03
N TYR A 34 -8.22 -7.75 0.72
CA TYR A 34 -7.25 -6.66 0.74
C TYR A 34 -6.24 -6.77 -0.40
N ASP A 35 -5.69 -5.62 -0.77
CA ASP A 35 -4.62 -5.55 -1.75
C ASP A 35 -3.26 -5.36 -1.06
N GLU A 36 -2.27 -6.14 -1.47
CA GLU A 36 -0.88 -6.03 -1.05
C GLU A 36 -0.04 -5.42 -2.15
N PHE A 37 0.87 -4.50 -1.80
CA PHE A 37 1.82 -3.92 -2.76
C PHE A 37 2.77 -5.01 -3.27
N ASN A 38 2.95 -5.07 -4.59
CA ASN A 38 3.94 -5.94 -5.22
C ASN A 38 5.06 -5.10 -5.81
N PRO A 39 6.33 -5.29 -5.40
CA PRO A 39 7.48 -4.65 -6.03
C PRO A 39 7.52 -4.96 -7.53
N HIS A 40 7.77 -3.94 -8.36
CA HIS A 40 7.69 -4.10 -9.81
C HIS A 40 8.62 -3.14 -10.55
N VAL A 41 9.03 -3.56 -11.72
CA VAL A 41 9.76 -2.75 -12.71
C VAL A 41 8.76 -1.96 -13.54
N PHE A 42 9.14 -0.77 -14.00
CA PHE A 42 8.41 -0.01 -14.99
C PHE A 42 9.33 0.54 -16.07
N LEU A 43 8.78 0.70 -17.26
CA LEU A 43 9.38 1.46 -18.36
C LEU A 43 8.70 2.81 -18.48
N GLN A 44 9.45 3.86 -18.78
CA GLN A 44 8.90 5.20 -18.98
C GLN A 44 9.54 5.85 -20.20
N LEU A 45 8.70 6.27 -21.16
CA LEU A 45 9.07 7.07 -22.31
C LEU A 45 8.51 8.46 -22.11
N GLN A 46 9.35 9.49 -22.30
CA GLN A 46 8.98 10.88 -22.10
C GLN A 46 9.45 11.73 -23.28
N GLY A 47 8.64 12.73 -23.64
CA GLY A 47 8.96 13.71 -24.66
C GLY A 47 8.38 15.07 -24.34
N GLY A 48 9.06 16.12 -24.75
CA GLY A 48 8.63 17.49 -24.46
C GLY A 48 9.66 18.54 -24.81
N ALA A 49 9.83 19.52 -23.94
CA ALA A 49 10.73 20.65 -24.18
C ALA A 49 11.63 20.92 -22.96
N ALA A 50 12.84 21.36 -23.27
CA ALA A 50 13.84 21.86 -22.33
C ALA A 50 13.98 23.37 -22.49
N TYR A 51 14.08 24.06 -21.36
CA TYR A 51 14.36 25.48 -21.27
C TYR A 51 15.67 25.70 -20.50
N SER A 52 16.70 26.20 -21.18
CA SER A 52 17.94 26.61 -20.51
C SER A 52 17.77 28.04 -19.99
N ILE A 53 17.88 28.22 -18.68
CA ILE A 53 17.79 29.51 -18.00
C ILE A 53 19.06 30.31 -18.32
N GLY A 54 18.89 31.56 -18.74
CA GLY A 54 19.99 32.47 -19.06
C GLY A 54 19.49 33.84 -19.48
N GLU A 55 20.37 34.68 -19.98
CA GLU A 55 20.06 36.05 -20.45
C GLU A 55 19.23 36.11 -21.74
N ALA A 56 19.08 34.96 -22.40
CA ALA A 56 18.37 34.82 -23.68
C ALA A 56 16.84 34.84 -23.52
N LYS A 57 16.13 35.27 -24.56
CA LYS A 57 14.67 35.25 -24.59
C LYS A 57 14.16 33.79 -24.53
N PHE A 58 13.14 33.52 -23.73
CA PHE A 58 12.54 32.19 -23.53
C PHE A 58 12.35 31.38 -24.82
N LYS A 59 11.74 32.00 -25.85
CA LYS A 59 11.47 31.31 -27.12
C LYS A 59 12.72 30.88 -27.91
N ASN A 60 13.87 31.47 -27.62
CA ASN A 60 15.12 31.22 -28.35
C ASN A 60 15.95 30.13 -27.67
N THR A 61 15.69 29.83 -26.39
CA THR A 61 16.36 28.78 -25.61
C THR A 61 15.52 27.54 -25.47
N LEU A 62 14.24 27.56 -25.88
CA LEU A 62 13.38 26.41 -25.89
C LEU A 62 13.86 25.39 -26.93
N SER A 63 14.06 24.16 -26.52
CA SER A 63 14.58 23.04 -27.32
C SER A 63 13.81 21.75 -27.07
N PRO A 64 13.80 20.79 -28.02
CA PRO A 64 13.20 19.49 -27.79
C PRO A 64 13.96 18.70 -26.72
N ALA A 65 13.23 17.93 -25.92
CA ALA A 65 13.79 17.01 -24.93
C ALA A 65 13.07 15.68 -24.97
N ALA A 66 13.81 14.61 -24.74
CA ALA A 66 13.29 13.27 -24.62
C ALA A 66 13.99 12.53 -23.46
N GLN A 67 13.32 11.52 -22.90
CA GLN A 67 13.88 10.65 -21.89
C GLN A 67 13.30 9.23 -22.04
N LEU A 68 14.18 8.25 -21.94
CA LEU A 68 13.83 6.83 -21.78
C LEU A 68 14.32 6.35 -20.42
N ALA A 69 13.48 5.63 -19.68
CA ALA A 69 13.83 5.20 -18.35
C ALA A 69 13.32 3.79 -18.03
N VAL A 70 14.08 3.12 -17.16
CA VAL A 70 13.69 1.89 -16.47
C VAL A 70 13.71 2.19 -14.98
N GLY A 71 12.62 1.92 -14.28
CA GLY A 71 12.55 2.13 -12.85
C GLY A 71 12.10 0.89 -12.10
N TYR A 72 12.40 0.85 -10.82
CA TYR A 72 11.99 -0.22 -9.90
C TYR A 72 11.34 0.38 -8.65
N ARG A 73 10.08 0.03 -8.42
CA ARG A 73 9.35 0.35 -7.19
C ARG A 73 9.57 -0.78 -6.20
N PHE A 74 10.45 -0.59 -5.23
CA PHE A 74 10.76 -1.61 -4.21
C PHE A 74 9.89 -1.50 -2.96
N SER A 75 9.19 -0.38 -2.78
CA SER A 75 8.24 -0.19 -1.69
C SER A 75 7.02 0.65 -2.12
N LYS A 76 6.01 0.73 -1.25
CA LYS A 76 4.83 1.57 -1.45
C LYS A 76 5.20 3.04 -1.67
N LEU A 77 6.24 3.53 -0.97
CA LEU A 77 6.68 4.92 -0.97
C LEU A 77 7.85 5.19 -1.91
N PHE A 78 8.78 4.23 -2.08
CA PHE A 78 10.06 4.49 -2.69
C PHE A 78 10.32 3.67 -3.95
N GLY A 79 11.09 4.23 -4.85
CA GLY A 79 11.60 3.59 -6.04
C GLY A 79 12.90 4.23 -6.50
N VAL A 80 13.54 3.59 -7.47
CA VAL A 80 14.71 4.10 -8.18
C VAL A 80 14.43 4.09 -9.67
N ARG A 81 15.08 4.99 -10.41
CA ARG A 81 14.93 5.10 -11.85
C ARG A 81 16.29 5.36 -12.49
N LEU A 82 16.68 4.52 -13.44
CA LEU A 82 17.76 4.75 -14.39
C LEU A 82 17.15 5.34 -15.66
N ALA A 83 17.69 6.45 -16.14
CA ALA A 83 17.17 7.12 -17.31
C ALA A 83 18.31 7.60 -18.21
N VAL A 84 18.01 7.74 -19.50
CA VAL A 84 18.83 8.46 -20.45
C VAL A 84 17.94 9.57 -21.01
N SER A 85 18.35 10.81 -20.77
CA SER A 85 17.67 12.02 -21.27
C SER A 85 18.59 12.83 -22.18
N GLY A 86 18.02 13.80 -22.86
CA GLY A 86 18.76 14.71 -23.70
C GLY A 86 18.03 15.03 -24.99
N TRP A 87 18.69 15.58 -25.92
CA TRP A 87 18.47 15.86 -27.33
C TRP A 87 19.30 17.07 -27.76
N GLN A 88 18.71 18.26 -27.67
CA GLN A 88 19.34 19.51 -28.11
C GLN A 88 19.16 20.60 -27.05
N ALA A 89 20.19 21.37 -26.82
CA ALA A 89 20.12 22.61 -26.07
C ALA A 89 20.41 23.81 -26.97
N LYS A 90 19.83 24.95 -26.64
CA LYS A 90 19.97 26.20 -27.39
C LYS A 90 20.25 27.35 -26.46
N ASN A 91 21.05 28.31 -26.94
CA ASN A 91 21.26 29.56 -26.24
C ASN A 91 21.47 30.70 -27.25
N GLU A 92 21.52 31.93 -26.77
CA GLU A 92 21.88 33.10 -27.60
C GLU A 92 22.91 33.98 -26.90
N TYR A 93 23.71 34.68 -27.70
CA TYR A 93 24.61 35.74 -27.27
C TYR A 93 24.00 37.06 -27.65
N SER A 94 24.00 38.04 -26.74
CA SER A 94 23.24 39.28 -26.92
C SER A 94 24.00 40.31 -27.78
N TYR A 95 25.34 40.31 -27.71
CA TYR A 95 26.18 41.25 -28.50
C TYR A 95 27.56 40.64 -28.79
N PRO A 96 27.89 40.40 -30.07
CA PRO A 96 27.01 40.46 -31.23
C PRO A 96 25.89 39.43 -31.15
N TYR A 97 24.71 39.76 -31.69
CA TYR A 97 23.54 38.84 -31.58
C TYR A 97 23.78 37.55 -32.37
N MET A 98 23.76 36.44 -31.67
CA MET A 98 23.98 35.14 -32.27
C MET A 98 23.21 34.04 -31.50
N LYS A 99 22.67 33.07 -32.24
CA LYS A 99 22.07 31.86 -31.71
C LYS A 99 22.99 30.68 -31.99
N TYR A 100 23.13 29.80 -30.99
CA TYR A 100 23.88 28.59 -31.12
C TYR A 100 23.17 27.45 -30.44
N LYS A 101 23.50 26.23 -30.82
CA LYS A 101 22.92 24.99 -30.32
C LYS A 101 24.01 23.93 -30.22
N TRP A 102 23.78 22.99 -29.34
CA TRP A 102 24.57 21.79 -29.20
C TRP A 102 23.66 20.63 -28.88
N ASN A 103 24.16 19.40 -28.98
CA ASN A 103 23.46 18.18 -28.57
C ASN A 103 24.07 17.62 -27.29
N TYR A 104 23.26 16.92 -26.55
CA TYR A 104 23.73 16.20 -25.36
C TYR A 104 22.89 14.94 -25.10
N VAL A 105 23.51 13.98 -24.43
CA VAL A 105 22.89 12.80 -23.84
C VAL A 105 23.27 12.75 -22.37
N GLN A 106 22.31 12.43 -21.50
CA GLN A 106 22.53 12.48 -20.05
C GLN A 106 21.99 11.21 -19.41
N PRO A 107 22.85 10.22 -19.10
CA PRO A 107 22.51 9.17 -18.14
C PRO A 107 22.20 9.75 -16.77
N ASN A 108 21.17 9.23 -16.12
CA ASN A 108 20.65 9.69 -14.84
C ASN A 108 20.33 8.55 -13.91
N LEU A 109 20.52 8.78 -12.63
CA LEU A 109 20.03 7.93 -11.54
C LEU A 109 19.14 8.78 -10.63
N ASP A 110 17.88 8.42 -10.50
CA ASP A 110 16.90 9.13 -9.71
C ASP A 110 16.40 8.26 -8.55
N PHE A 111 16.23 8.85 -7.38
CA PHE A 111 15.51 8.30 -6.24
C PHE A 111 14.12 8.92 -6.18
N MET A 112 13.09 8.07 -6.20
CA MET A 112 11.69 8.49 -6.33
C MET A 112 10.93 8.31 -5.02
N LEU A 113 10.08 9.30 -4.71
CA LEU A 113 9.15 9.30 -3.58
C LEU A 113 7.72 9.45 -4.10
N ASP A 114 6.84 8.52 -3.72
CA ASP A 114 5.42 8.57 -4.04
C ASP A 114 4.66 9.49 -3.07
N LEU A 115 4.36 10.70 -3.51
CA LEU A 115 3.65 11.72 -2.72
C LEU A 115 2.20 11.33 -2.45
N SER A 116 1.54 10.70 -3.41
CA SER A 116 0.15 10.25 -3.23
C SER A 116 0.03 9.19 -2.15
N THR A 117 1.00 8.29 -2.05
CA THR A 117 1.05 7.29 -0.98
C THR A 117 1.45 7.90 0.36
N LEU A 118 2.37 8.87 0.34
CA LEU A 118 2.82 9.56 1.55
C LEU A 118 1.67 10.28 2.27
N PHE A 119 0.83 11.00 1.52
CA PHE A 119 -0.23 11.83 2.10
C PHE A 119 -1.60 11.15 2.21
N ALA A 120 -1.89 10.18 1.34
CA ALA A 120 -3.22 9.55 1.25
C ALA A 120 -3.21 8.02 1.39
N GLY A 121 -2.10 7.44 1.87
CA GLY A 121 -1.91 6.00 1.98
C GLY A 121 -1.84 5.30 0.62
N TRP A 122 -1.36 4.07 0.61
CA TRP A 122 -1.25 3.29 -0.62
C TRP A 122 -2.62 2.70 -1.01
N LYS A 123 -2.92 2.72 -2.33
CA LYS A 123 -4.13 2.09 -2.90
C LYS A 123 -3.75 1.41 -4.22
N ALA A 124 -4.12 0.12 -4.39
CA ALA A 124 -3.79 -0.69 -5.57
C ALA A 124 -4.35 -0.10 -6.88
N ASN A 125 -5.56 0.44 -6.83
CA ASN A 125 -6.28 0.96 -8.00
C ASN A 125 -6.37 2.50 -8.00
N ARG A 126 -5.31 3.19 -7.52
CA ARG A 126 -5.26 4.66 -7.56
C ARG A 126 -5.26 5.15 -9.01
N LEU A 127 -6.21 6.03 -9.34
CA LEU A 127 -6.31 6.66 -10.66
C LEU A 127 -5.22 7.71 -10.88
N PHE A 128 -5.03 8.60 -9.91
CA PHE A 128 -4.05 9.69 -9.96
C PHE A 128 -2.92 9.44 -8.98
N ASN A 129 -1.68 9.55 -9.45
CA ASN A 129 -0.49 9.38 -8.63
C ASN A 129 0.51 10.51 -8.85
N ALA A 130 0.84 11.25 -7.79
CA ALA A 130 1.89 12.27 -7.80
C ALA A 130 3.16 11.71 -7.15
N TYR A 131 4.31 12.10 -7.68
CA TYR A 131 5.61 11.71 -7.17
C TYR A 131 6.62 12.86 -7.25
N ALA A 132 7.62 12.80 -6.39
CA ALA A 132 8.81 13.63 -6.46
C ALA A 132 10.03 12.75 -6.69
N PHE A 133 11.12 13.33 -7.18
CA PHE A 133 12.40 12.66 -7.26
C PHE A 133 13.56 13.63 -7.11
N VAL A 134 14.69 13.09 -6.68
CA VAL A 134 15.99 13.74 -6.71
C VAL A 134 16.98 12.76 -7.31
N GLY A 135 18.00 13.27 -8.00
CA GLY A 135 18.95 12.40 -8.68
C GLY A 135 20.21 13.12 -9.12
N ALA A 136 21.07 12.33 -9.72
CA ALA A 136 22.31 12.81 -10.36
C ALA A 136 22.36 12.34 -11.81
N GLY A 137 23.01 13.10 -12.65
CA GLY A 137 23.22 12.81 -14.06
C GLY A 137 24.64 13.14 -14.51
N MET A 138 24.96 12.63 -15.69
CA MET A 138 26.25 12.88 -16.34
C MET A 138 26.01 13.35 -17.80
N PRO A 139 25.77 14.65 -18.02
CA PRO A 139 25.62 15.17 -19.36
C PRO A 139 26.89 14.98 -20.19
N ILE A 140 26.74 14.47 -21.39
CA ILE A 140 27.79 14.32 -22.39
C ILE A 140 27.37 15.20 -23.56
N GLY A 141 27.98 16.39 -23.65
CA GLY A 141 27.75 17.36 -24.72
C GLY A 141 28.57 17.03 -25.97
N PHE A 142 28.02 17.31 -27.15
CA PHE A 142 28.66 17.13 -28.44
C PHE A 142 28.00 18.05 -29.51
N ASN A 143 28.61 18.18 -30.68
CA ASN A 143 28.13 19.05 -31.77
C ASN A 143 27.95 20.53 -31.34
N ASN A 144 28.98 21.10 -30.71
CA ASN A 144 29.00 22.50 -30.28
C ASN A 144 29.61 23.44 -31.37
N ASP A 145 29.57 22.99 -32.60
CA ASP A 145 30.23 23.66 -33.74
C ASP A 145 29.73 25.10 -33.99
N ASP A 146 28.45 25.35 -33.69
CA ASP A 146 27.89 26.71 -33.84
C ASP A 146 28.63 27.72 -32.92
N ALA A 147 28.93 27.34 -31.68
CA ALA A 147 29.66 28.20 -30.74
C ALA A 147 31.14 28.32 -31.12
N VAL A 148 31.78 27.20 -31.50
CA VAL A 148 33.21 27.19 -31.96
C VAL A 148 33.42 28.05 -33.19
N ASN A 149 32.58 27.87 -34.23
CA ASN A 149 32.67 28.64 -35.45
C ASN A 149 32.42 30.13 -35.23
N ALA A 150 31.54 30.47 -34.31
CA ALA A 150 31.25 31.83 -33.94
C ALA A 150 32.42 32.50 -33.22
N ASP A 151 33.05 31.84 -32.28
CA ASP A 151 34.22 32.33 -31.56
C ASP A 151 35.39 32.58 -32.51
N HIS A 152 35.58 31.69 -33.51
CA HIS A 152 36.60 31.89 -34.56
C HIS A 152 36.28 33.00 -35.52
N SER A 153 35.01 33.30 -35.81
CA SER A 153 34.58 34.28 -36.81
C SER A 153 34.53 35.70 -36.27
N VAL A 154 34.25 35.86 -34.99
CA VAL A 154 34.07 37.16 -34.33
C VAL A 154 34.96 37.20 -33.08
N LYS A 155 36.17 37.72 -33.25
CA LYS A 155 37.20 37.84 -32.18
C LYS A 155 36.72 38.56 -30.91
N GLU A 156 35.54 39.17 -30.92
CA GLU A 156 34.96 39.94 -29.80
C GLU A 156 33.98 39.13 -28.94
N ILE A 157 33.57 37.89 -29.33
CA ILE A 157 32.60 37.12 -28.56
C ILE A 157 33.19 36.59 -27.28
N GLY A 158 34.40 36.03 -27.36
CA GLY A 158 35.15 35.58 -26.20
C GLY A 158 34.37 34.62 -25.26
N PHE A 159 33.97 33.46 -25.74
CA PHE A 159 33.37 32.45 -24.89
C PHE A 159 34.40 31.97 -23.83
N GLU A 160 34.23 32.39 -22.60
CA GLU A 160 35.18 32.04 -21.52
C GLU A 160 35.18 30.53 -21.15
N LYS A 161 34.12 29.84 -21.49
CA LYS A 161 33.92 28.41 -21.17
C LYS A 161 33.68 27.55 -22.42
N LEU A 162 34.14 28.04 -23.60
CA LEU A 162 34.02 27.30 -24.84
C LEU A 162 34.58 25.90 -24.75
N TRP A 163 33.88 24.94 -25.31
CA TRP A 163 34.35 23.59 -25.50
C TRP A 163 34.09 23.10 -26.93
N ASP A 164 35.01 22.29 -27.43
CA ASP A 164 34.99 21.65 -28.72
C ASP A 164 34.93 20.13 -28.57
N GLY A 165 34.43 19.42 -29.58
CA GLY A 165 34.29 17.99 -29.59
C GLY A 165 33.28 17.45 -28.56
N THR A 166 33.71 16.56 -27.69
CA THR A 166 32.86 15.94 -26.67
C THR A 166 33.26 16.38 -25.28
N LYS A 167 32.28 16.81 -24.47
CA LYS A 167 32.50 17.21 -23.08
C LYS A 167 31.61 16.47 -22.13
N VAL A 168 32.22 15.84 -21.11
CA VAL A 168 31.51 15.17 -20.02
C VAL A 168 31.39 16.11 -18.82
N MET A 169 30.20 16.21 -18.27
CA MET A 169 29.85 17.11 -17.17
C MET A 169 29.04 16.35 -16.11
N TRP A 170 28.79 16.98 -14.98
CA TRP A 170 27.91 16.44 -13.95
C TRP A 170 26.59 17.21 -13.92
N ALA A 171 25.56 16.60 -13.38
CA ALA A 171 24.28 17.24 -13.09
C ALA A 171 23.70 16.76 -11.77
N ALA A 172 23.14 17.68 -10.99
CA ALA A 172 22.18 17.35 -9.97
C ALA A 172 20.78 17.67 -10.52
N ARG A 173 19.81 16.83 -10.22
CA ARG A 173 18.47 17.01 -10.75
C ARG A 173 17.38 16.70 -9.74
N GLY A 174 16.22 17.31 -9.91
CA GLY A 174 15.06 17.04 -9.11
C GLY A 174 13.79 17.46 -9.83
N GLY A 175 12.67 16.86 -9.47
CA GLY A 175 11.43 17.18 -10.16
C GLY A 175 10.20 16.58 -9.50
N LEU A 176 9.07 16.96 -10.08
CA LEU A 176 7.75 16.50 -9.71
C LEU A 176 7.07 15.90 -10.94
N GLY A 177 6.32 14.84 -10.74
CA GLY A 177 5.51 14.22 -11.77
C GLY A 177 4.14 13.81 -11.27
N ALA A 178 3.23 13.71 -12.22
CA ALA A 178 1.88 13.23 -11.98
C ALA A 178 1.48 12.26 -13.08
N ASP A 179 0.93 11.12 -12.70
CA ASP A 179 0.49 10.05 -13.59
C ASP A 179 -1.01 9.82 -13.42
N ILE A 180 -1.70 9.61 -14.52
CA ILE A 180 -3.09 9.12 -14.57
C ILE A 180 -3.07 7.71 -15.13
N ARG A 181 -3.60 6.75 -14.38
CA ARG A 181 -3.70 5.35 -14.80
C ARG A 181 -4.80 5.20 -15.85
N VAL A 182 -4.44 4.71 -17.03
CA VAL A 182 -5.39 4.43 -18.13
C VAL A 182 -5.70 2.94 -18.27
N SER A 183 -4.82 2.06 -17.75
CA SER A 183 -5.06 0.62 -17.67
C SER A 183 -4.35 0.00 -16.47
N LYS A 184 -4.46 -1.32 -16.28
CA LYS A 184 -3.79 -2.03 -15.17
C LYS A 184 -2.26 -1.85 -15.17
N CYS A 185 -1.66 -1.67 -16.35
CA CYS A 185 -0.21 -1.56 -16.50
C CYS A 185 0.25 -0.24 -17.14
N VAL A 186 -0.66 0.58 -17.71
CA VAL A 186 -0.29 1.80 -18.46
C VAL A 186 -0.80 3.04 -17.73
N SER A 187 0.08 4.03 -17.60
CA SER A 187 -0.25 5.38 -17.12
C SER A 187 0.29 6.43 -18.09
N LEU A 188 -0.45 7.52 -18.22
CA LEU A 188 -0.02 8.74 -18.90
C LEU A 188 0.33 9.77 -17.86
N GLY A 189 1.36 10.57 -18.08
CA GLY A 189 1.81 11.51 -17.08
C GLY A 189 2.43 12.78 -17.64
N LEU A 190 2.65 13.70 -16.71
CA LEU A 190 3.44 14.92 -16.92
C LEU A 190 4.52 14.99 -15.87
N GLU A 191 5.71 15.43 -16.24
CA GLU A 191 6.84 15.64 -15.34
C GLU A 191 7.48 16.99 -15.62
N VAL A 192 7.80 17.72 -14.56
CA VAL A 192 8.63 18.92 -14.61
C VAL A 192 9.85 18.65 -13.75
N ASN A 193 11.04 18.85 -14.33
CA ASN A 193 12.29 18.69 -13.62
C ASN A 193 13.26 19.83 -13.90
N ALA A 194 14.11 20.10 -12.93
CA ALA A 194 15.22 21.05 -13.02
C ALA A 194 16.53 20.28 -12.95
N ASN A 195 17.46 20.61 -13.86
CA ASN A 195 18.83 20.13 -13.82
C ASN A 195 19.73 21.31 -13.48
N MET A 196 20.54 21.14 -12.48
CA MET A 196 21.64 22.01 -12.09
C MET A 196 22.91 21.47 -12.73
N LEU A 197 23.55 22.27 -13.56
CA LEU A 197 24.64 21.91 -14.45
C LEU A 197 25.84 22.80 -14.17
N PRO A 198 27.07 22.41 -14.50
CA PRO A 198 28.22 23.32 -14.42
C PRO A 198 28.10 24.42 -15.46
N ASP A 199 28.70 25.55 -15.17
CA ASP A 199 28.67 26.81 -15.94
C ASP A 199 29.21 26.70 -17.40
N ASP A 200 29.92 25.62 -17.68
CA ASP A 200 30.44 25.34 -19.02
C ASP A 200 29.46 24.56 -19.92
N PHE A 201 28.28 24.20 -19.41
CA PHE A 201 27.25 23.49 -20.19
C PHE A 201 26.81 24.34 -21.41
N ASN A 202 26.69 25.62 -21.23
CA ASN A 202 26.26 26.56 -22.28
C ASN A 202 27.41 27.34 -22.96
N SER A 203 28.68 27.00 -22.71
CA SER A 203 29.89 27.65 -23.21
C SER A 203 30.10 29.09 -22.73
N LYS A 204 29.27 29.61 -21.83
CA LYS A 204 29.37 30.97 -21.28
C LYS A 204 29.79 30.89 -19.80
N LYS A 205 30.29 32.01 -19.29
CA LYS A 205 30.47 32.23 -17.86
C LYS A 205 29.35 33.10 -17.31
N GLY A 206 28.66 32.61 -16.28
CA GLY A 206 27.65 33.38 -15.56
C GLY A 206 28.28 34.54 -14.78
N LYS A 207 27.51 35.64 -14.61
CA LYS A 207 28.02 36.83 -13.87
C LYS A 207 28.21 36.60 -12.38
N ASN A 208 27.34 35.81 -11.76
CA ASN A 208 27.29 35.65 -10.31
C ASN A 208 27.28 34.18 -9.84
N ASP A 209 26.98 33.21 -10.70
CA ASP A 209 26.82 31.78 -10.37
C ASP A 209 27.67 30.94 -11.31
N ASN A 210 28.36 29.94 -10.75
CA ASN A 210 29.11 28.95 -11.50
C ASN A 210 28.24 27.75 -11.94
N LEU A 211 26.95 27.96 -12.11
CA LEU A 211 25.99 26.89 -12.38
C LEU A 211 24.96 27.32 -13.44
N ASP A 212 24.73 26.43 -14.40
CA ASP A 212 23.64 26.53 -15.37
C ASP A 212 22.40 25.79 -14.87
N TRP A 213 21.23 26.29 -15.25
CA TRP A 213 19.97 25.66 -14.94
C TRP A 213 19.19 25.35 -16.22
N GLN A 214 18.67 24.13 -16.27
CA GLN A 214 17.76 23.70 -17.33
C GLN A 214 16.49 23.10 -16.74
N ILE A 215 15.34 23.62 -17.17
CA ILE A 215 14.02 23.11 -16.77
C ILE A 215 13.44 22.33 -17.95
N ASN A 216 12.98 21.10 -17.68
CA ASN A 216 12.32 20.24 -18.65
C ASN A 216 10.85 20.07 -18.28
N GLY A 217 9.96 20.22 -19.27
CA GLY A 217 8.55 19.86 -19.20
C GLY A 217 8.29 18.69 -20.14
N LEU A 218 7.90 17.53 -19.59
CA LEU A 218 7.82 16.27 -20.32
C LEU A 218 6.44 15.63 -20.14
N ALA A 219 5.84 15.20 -21.26
CA ALA A 219 4.73 14.24 -21.23
C ALA A 219 5.28 12.82 -21.24
N SER A 220 4.63 11.88 -20.56
CA SER A 220 5.14 10.53 -20.38
C SER A 220 4.09 9.44 -20.61
N ILE A 221 4.59 8.30 -21.09
CA ILE A 221 3.89 7.01 -21.04
C ILE A 221 4.72 6.12 -20.13
N LYS A 222 4.08 5.58 -19.09
CA LYS A 222 4.69 4.66 -18.12
C LYS A 222 4.00 3.30 -18.20
N ILE A 223 4.78 2.23 -18.29
CA ILE A 223 4.30 0.85 -18.40
C ILE A 223 4.89 0.04 -17.24
N ALA A 224 4.04 -0.40 -16.32
CA ALA A 224 4.44 -1.33 -15.27
C ALA A 224 4.60 -2.74 -15.83
N LEU A 225 5.73 -3.38 -15.54
CA LEU A 225 6.02 -4.76 -15.95
C LEU A 225 5.62 -5.71 -14.81
N GLY A 226 4.64 -6.57 -15.09
CA GLY A 226 4.08 -7.49 -14.12
C GLY A 226 2.96 -6.88 -13.27
N LYS A 227 2.58 -7.61 -12.22
CA LYS A 227 1.49 -7.20 -11.30
C LYS A 227 2.02 -6.16 -10.30
N THR A 228 1.34 -5.03 -10.17
CA THR A 228 1.69 -3.94 -9.22
C THR A 228 1.10 -4.17 -7.82
N SER A 229 0.14 -5.09 -7.71
CA SER A 229 -0.48 -5.52 -6.45
C SER A 229 -0.86 -6.99 -6.52
N LYS A 230 -0.94 -7.62 -5.34
CA LYS A 230 -1.55 -8.94 -5.14
C LYS A 230 -2.89 -8.71 -4.45
N HIS A 231 -3.95 -9.28 -5.00
CA HIS A 231 -5.26 -9.29 -4.39
C HIS A 231 -5.41 -10.54 -3.55
N HIS A 232 -5.87 -10.36 -2.32
CA HIS A 232 -6.23 -11.43 -1.41
C HIS A 232 -7.74 -11.37 -1.21
N ASP A 233 -8.42 -12.44 -1.60
CA ASP A 233 -9.87 -12.55 -1.48
C ASP A 233 -10.31 -12.62 -0.02
N ALA A 234 -11.56 -12.22 0.24
CA ALA A 234 -12.15 -12.40 1.56
C ALA A 234 -12.24 -13.89 1.90
N VAL A 235 -11.82 -14.25 3.09
CA VAL A 235 -11.89 -15.63 3.59
C VAL A 235 -13.17 -15.77 4.41
N TYR A 236 -14.02 -16.72 4.02
CA TYR A 236 -15.23 -17.09 4.73
C TYR A 236 -15.08 -18.49 5.32
N GLU A 237 -15.49 -18.64 6.56
CA GLU A 237 -15.63 -19.93 7.23
C GLU A 237 -17.10 -20.37 7.17
N TYR A 238 -17.33 -21.62 6.82
CA TYR A 238 -18.66 -22.19 6.79
C TYR A 238 -19.00 -22.70 8.19
N ILE A 239 -19.97 -22.09 8.86
CA ILE A 239 -20.48 -22.56 10.13
C ILE A 239 -21.48 -23.67 9.80
N GLU A 240 -21.15 -24.93 10.11
CA GLU A 240 -22.12 -26.02 10.04
C GLU A 240 -23.29 -25.68 10.94
N PRO A 241 -24.54 -25.75 10.45
CA PRO A 241 -25.70 -25.53 11.29
C PRO A 241 -25.67 -26.54 12.42
N THR A 242 -25.75 -26.04 13.64
CA THR A 242 -25.90 -26.91 14.83
C THR A 242 -27.09 -27.87 14.59
N PRO A 243 -26.91 -29.19 14.69
CA PRO A 243 -28.00 -30.11 14.46
C PRO A 243 -29.19 -29.72 15.37
N ALA A 244 -30.38 -29.56 14.74
CA ALA A 244 -31.59 -29.25 15.49
C ALA A 244 -31.73 -30.18 16.67
N PRO A 245 -32.05 -29.70 17.89
CA PRO A 245 -32.24 -30.55 19.05
C PRO A 245 -33.30 -31.60 18.67
N LYS A 246 -32.93 -32.88 18.81
CA LYS A 246 -33.88 -33.98 18.61
C LYS A 246 -35.14 -33.68 19.41
N PRO A 247 -36.35 -33.83 18.83
CA PRO A 247 -37.59 -33.62 19.57
C PRO A 247 -37.53 -34.39 20.87
N ALA A 248 -37.76 -33.70 21.97
CA ALA A 248 -37.80 -34.32 23.28
C ALA A 248 -38.87 -35.42 23.25
N VAL A 249 -38.47 -36.67 23.39
CA VAL A 249 -39.37 -37.80 23.60
C VAL A 249 -40.09 -37.52 24.93
N LYS A 250 -41.40 -37.36 24.85
CA LYS A 250 -42.28 -37.20 26.02
C LYS A 250 -42.03 -38.34 26.98
N PRO A 251 -41.65 -38.11 28.26
CA PRO A 251 -41.49 -39.21 29.20
C PRO A 251 -42.84 -39.86 29.48
N GLU A 252 -42.91 -41.18 29.33
CA GLU A 252 -43.95 -42.03 29.89
C GLU A 252 -43.75 -42.05 31.42
N PRO A 253 -44.82 -42.02 32.24
CA PRO A 253 -44.69 -41.89 33.69
C PRO A 253 -44.14 -43.18 34.31
N GLU A 254 -42.97 -43.05 34.92
CA GLU A 254 -42.34 -44.13 35.71
C GLU A 254 -42.80 -44.09 37.17
N PRO A 255 -42.93 -45.26 37.85
CA PRO A 255 -43.38 -45.28 39.19
C PRO A 255 -42.30 -44.88 40.22
N GLU A 256 -42.74 -44.19 41.22
CA GLU A 256 -42.05 -43.61 42.36
C GLU A 256 -41.28 -44.72 43.20
N VAL A 257 -39.93 -44.53 43.25
CA VAL A 257 -39.12 -45.22 44.28
C VAL A 257 -38.08 -44.26 44.88
N GLU A 258 -37.98 -44.33 46.21
CA GLU A 258 -37.27 -43.43 47.14
C GLU A 258 -35.78 -43.15 46.85
N LYS A 259 -35.37 -41.98 47.34
CA LYS A 259 -33.99 -41.47 47.40
C LYS A 259 -33.02 -42.32 48.19
N PRO A 260 -31.72 -42.31 47.83
CA PRO A 260 -30.74 -41.64 48.67
C PRO A 260 -29.87 -40.60 47.94
N ALA A 261 -29.36 -39.68 48.76
CA ALA A 261 -28.72 -38.44 48.42
C ALA A 261 -27.34 -38.51 47.69
N PRO A 262 -26.81 -37.37 47.22
CA PRO A 262 -26.05 -37.28 45.98
C PRO A 262 -24.54 -37.36 46.16
N VAL A 263 -23.87 -38.00 45.21
CA VAL A 263 -22.45 -37.74 44.93
C VAL A 263 -22.39 -36.94 43.64
N GLN A 264 -22.04 -35.65 43.73
CA GLN A 264 -21.75 -34.80 42.60
C GLN A 264 -20.45 -35.26 41.93
N THR A 265 -20.53 -35.94 40.81
CA THR A 265 -19.42 -36.06 39.87
C THR A 265 -19.35 -34.74 39.10
N VAL A 266 -18.37 -33.92 39.46
CA VAL A 266 -17.97 -32.72 38.68
C VAL A 266 -17.56 -33.22 37.29
N LYS A 267 -18.37 -32.93 36.27
CA LYS A 267 -18.01 -33.11 34.87
C LYS A 267 -16.94 -32.08 34.58
N GLU A 268 -15.71 -32.53 34.40
CA GLU A 268 -14.60 -31.69 33.99
C GLU A 268 -14.99 -30.98 32.69
N ALA A 269 -15.11 -29.66 32.74
CA ALA A 269 -15.53 -28.85 31.60
C ALA A 269 -14.42 -28.85 30.55
N GLU A 270 -14.74 -29.17 29.31
CA GLU A 270 -13.76 -29.09 28.22
C GLU A 270 -13.26 -27.64 28.05
N PRO A 271 -11.93 -27.41 27.94
CA PRO A 271 -11.37 -26.06 27.77
C PRO A 271 -11.93 -25.39 26.53
N MET A 272 -12.41 -24.16 26.68
CA MET A 272 -12.88 -23.35 25.57
C MET A 272 -11.77 -22.40 25.10
N GLU A 273 -11.51 -22.33 23.76
CA GLU A 273 -10.60 -21.41 23.16
C GLU A 273 -11.39 -20.43 22.26
N VAL A 274 -11.06 -19.12 22.36
CA VAL A 274 -11.63 -18.06 21.54
C VAL A 274 -10.51 -17.16 21.01
N ASN A 275 -10.55 -16.88 19.72
CA ASN A 275 -9.58 -16.06 19.01
C ASN A 275 -10.20 -14.71 18.60
N VAL A 276 -9.73 -13.59 19.17
CA VAL A 276 -10.19 -12.23 18.88
C VAL A 276 -9.16 -11.53 17.99
N PHE A 277 -9.52 -11.20 16.76
CA PHE A 277 -8.61 -10.63 15.77
C PHE A 277 -8.72 -9.10 15.69
N PHE A 278 -7.61 -8.44 15.35
CA PHE A 278 -7.52 -6.97 15.32
C PHE A 278 -7.03 -6.43 13.98
N SER A 279 -7.50 -5.22 13.64
CA SER A 279 -7.00 -4.48 12.50
C SER A 279 -5.56 -4.00 12.75
N ILE A 280 -4.82 -3.71 11.65
CA ILE A 280 -3.45 -3.21 11.73
C ILE A 280 -3.38 -1.92 12.55
N GLY A 281 -2.44 -1.87 13.51
CA GLY A 281 -2.24 -0.70 14.36
C GLY A 281 -3.37 -0.41 15.35
N LYS A 282 -4.38 -1.30 15.49
CA LYS A 282 -5.54 -1.10 16.37
C LYS A 282 -5.63 -2.18 17.44
N SER A 283 -6.22 -1.79 18.59
CA SER A 283 -6.60 -2.64 19.72
C SER A 283 -8.12 -2.63 19.99
N GLU A 284 -8.91 -1.98 19.11
CA GLU A 284 -10.37 -2.01 19.16
C GLU A 284 -10.88 -3.40 18.73
N ILE A 285 -11.80 -3.98 19.50
CA ILE A 285 -12.47 -5.24 19.17
C ILE A 285 -13.39 -5.00 17.98
N ARG A 286 -13.33 -5.86 16.97
CA ARG A 286 -14.19 -5.76 15.78
C ARG A 286 -15.60 -6.24 16.11
N GLU A 287 -16.60 -5.68 15.45
CA GLU A 287 -18.00 -6.09 15.60
C GLU A 287 -18.19 -7.58 15.32
N SER A 288 -17.45 -8.13 14.37
CA SER A 288 -17.46 -9.56 14.03
C SER A 288 -17.07 -10.49 15.18
N ASP A 289 -16.30 -10.02 16.16
CA ASP A 289 -15.74 -10.85 17.22
C ASP A 289 -16.59 -10.81 18.52
N TYR A 290 -17.62 -9.93 18.57
CA TYR A 290 -18.49 -9.82 19.74
C TYR A 290 -19.30 -11.10 20.02
N SER A 291 -19.78 -11.79 18.99
CA SER A 291 -20.53 -13.04 19.17
C SER A 291 -19.73 -14.13 19.86
N GLU A 292 -18.44 -14.27 19.49
CA GLU A 292 -17.54 -15.25 20.11
C GLU A 292 -17.18 -14.85 21.55
N LEU A 293 -17.01 -13.56 21.79
CA LEU A 293 -16.79 -13.06 23.15
C LEU A 293 -18.03 -13.22 24.03
N ASP A 294 -19.25 -13.03 23.50
CA ASP A 294 -20.49 -13.25 24.24
C ASP A 294 -20.69 -14.75 24.55
N ARG A 295 -20.24 -15.64 23.65
CA ARG A 295 -20.22 -17.09 23.91
C ARG A 295 -19.24 -17.43 25.05
N LEU A 296 -18.06 -16.81 25.06
CA LEU A 296 -17.10 -16.98 26.16
C LEU A 296 -17.67 -16.41 27.48
N VAL A 297 -18.36 -15.26 27.43
CA VAL A 297 -19.03 -14.71 28.61
C VAL A 297 -20.08 -15.68 29.17
N SER A 298 -20.92 -16.26 28.33
CA SER A 298 -21.94 -17.25 28.73
C SER A 298 -21.30 -18.47 29.36
N TYR A 299 -20.26 -19.01 28.72
CA TYR A 299 -19.50 -20.15 29.27
C TYR A 299 -18.90 -19.85 30.65
N LEU A 300 -18.25 -18.67 30.82
CA LEU A 300 -17.65 -18.28 32.11
C LEU A 300 -18.71 -18.01 33.21
N LYS A 301 -19.93 -17.61 32.84
CA LYS A 301 -21.05 -17.46 33.78
C LYS A 301 -21.62 -18.80 34.21
N GLU A 302 -21.69 -19.80 33.32
CA GLU A 302 -22.14 -21.16 33.61
C GLU A 302 -21.12 -21.95 34.43
N GLN A 303 -19.84 -21.55 34.34
CA GLN A 303 -18.71 -22.22 35.04
C GLN A 303 -18.01 -21.22 35.99
N PRO A 304 -18.55 -20.96 37.20
CA PRO A 304 -18.05 -19.89 38.08
C PRO A 304 -16.59 -20.07 38.52
N GLU A 305 -16.10 -21.28 38.63
CA GLU A 305 -14.73 -21.62 39.09
C GLU A 305 -13.70 -21.55 37.95
N THR A 306 -14.14 -21.54 36.68
CA THR A 306 -13.25 -21.51 35.52
C THR A 306 -12.60 -20.16 35.36
N LYS A 307 -11.29 -20.13 35.16
CA LYS A 307 -10.48 -18.94 34.86
C LYS A 307 -10.23 -18.84 33.37
N VAL A 308 -9.89 -17.67 32.88
CA VAL A 308 -9.50 -17.44 31.48
C VAL A 308 -8.14 -16.75 31.40
N GLN A 309 -7.28 -17.28 30.55
CA GLN A 309 -5.99 -16.70 30.17
C GLN A 309 -6.15 -15.99 28.84
N LEU A 310 -5.87 -14.68 28.79
CA LEU A 310 -5.84 -13.88 27.58
C LEU A 310 -4.39 -13.63 27.18
N THR A 311 -3.98 -14.08 26.00
CA THR A 311 -2.63 -13.83 25.49
C THR A 311 -2.71 -13.01 24.20
N GLY A 312 -2.18 -11.79 24.22
CA GLY A 312 -2.15 -10.89 23.07
C GLY A 312 -0.91 -11.09 22.21
N TYR A 313 -1.10 -11.01 20.89
CA TYR A 313 -0.04 -11.15 19.88
C TYR A 313 -0.09 -10.00 18.87
N ALA A 314 1.04 -9.77 18.21
CA ALA A 314 1.17 -8.85 17.10
C ALA A 314 1.95 -9.52 15.96
N ASP A 315 1.63 -9.16 14.72
CA ASP A 315 2.35 -9.70 13.57
C ASP A 315 3.77 -9.12 13.48
N LYS A 316 4.74 -9.94 13.08
CA LYS A 316 6.16 -9.57 12.96
C LYS A 316 6.47 -8.74 11.71
N ASP A 317 5.57 -8.72 10.71
CA ASP A 317 5.81 -8.10 9.41
C ASP A 317 5.45 -6.61 9.41
N THR A 318 4.80 -6.12 10.50
CA THR A 318 4.41 -4.72 10.65
C THR A 318 4.78 -4.17 12.02
N GLY A 319 5.10 -2.86 12.04
CA GLY A 319 5.49 -2.17 13.29
C GLY A 319 6.94 -2.41 13.71
N THR A 320 7.28 -1.91 14.89
CA THR A 320 8.54 -2.17 15.59
C THR A 320 8.30 -3.06 16.80
N LYS A 321 9.33 -3.71 17.34
CA LYS A 321 9.21 -4.53 18.56
C LYS A 321 8.52 -3.80 19.70
N GLN A 322 8.81 -2.49 19.90
CA GLN A 322 8.17 -1.68 20.93
C GLN A 322 6.69 -1.45 20.66
N ILE A 323 6.32 -1.15 19.39
CA ILE A 323 4.93 -0.96 18.97
C ILE A 323 4.17 -2.27 19.12
N ASN A 324 4.75 -3.40 18.70
CA ASN A 324 4.13 -4.71 18.76
C ASN A 324 3.93 -5.20 20.19
N ALA A 325 4.90 -4.96 21.09
CA ALA A 325 4.75 -5.23 22.52
C ALA A 325 3.65 -4.39 23.17
N ARG A 326 3.49 -3.11 22.78
CA ARG A 326 2.40 -2.25 23.26
C ARG A 326 1.05 -2.73 22.73
N LEU A 327 0.93 -2.96 21.41
CA LEU A 327 -0.31 -3.37 20.76
C LEU A 327 -0.82 -4.73 21.30
N SER A 328 0.06 -5.70 21.49
CA SER A 328 -0.33 -7.01 22.04
C SER A 328 -0.91 -6.87 23.46
N ARG A 329 -0.33 -6.01 24.30
CA ARG A 329 -0.86 -5.72 25.64
C ARG A 329 -2.21 -5.02 25.58
N GLU A 330 -2.31 -3.95 24.78
CA GLU A 330 -3.56 -3.19 24.60
C GLU A 330 -4.70 -4.08 24.10
N ARG A 331 -4.43 -5.05 23.23
CA ARG A 331 -5.39 -6.02 22.71
C ARG A 331 -5.89 -6.97 23.79
N ALA A 332 -4.99 -7.53 24.60
CA ALA A 332 -5.37 -8.39 25.74
C ALA A 332 -6.20 -7.62 26.77
N GLU A 333 -5.83 -6.37 27.08
CA GLU A 333 -6.58 -5.51 28.00
C GLU A 333 -7.95 -5.09 27.44
N ALA A 334 -8.10 -4.88 26.12
CA ALA A 334 -9.38 -4.61 25.49
C ALA A 334 -10.37 -5.79 25.64
N VAL A 335 -9.89 -7.03 25.46
CA VAL A 335 -10.70 -8.23 25.68
C VAL A 335 -11.04 -8.38 27.15
N LYS A 336 -10.10 -8.16 28.08
CA LYS A 336 -10.36 -8.18 29.51
C LYS A 336 -11.43 -7.16 29.92
N ALA A 337 -11.31 -5.92 29.43
CA ALA A 337 -12.29 -4.86 29.71
C ALA A 337 -13.69 -5.26 29.21
N TYR A 338 -13.78 -5.92 28.06
CA TYR A 338 -15.03 -6.44 27.53
C TYR A 338 -15.67 -7.50 28.45
N LEU A 339 -14.90 -8.49 28.92
CA LEU A 339 -15.38 -9.53 29.84
C LEU A 339 -15.82 -8.96 31.19
N VAL A 340 -15.04 -8.02 31.76
CA VAL A 340 -15.37 -7.34 33.01
C VAL A 340 -16.66 -6.52 32.87
N ALA A 341 -16.84 -5.79 31.78
CA ALA A 341 -18.06 -5.02 31.53
C ALA A 341 -19.32 -5.89 31.43
N ARG A 342 -19.16 -7.20 31.13
CA ARG A 342 -20.25 -8.18 31.11
C ARG A 342 -20.42 -9.00 32.40
N GLY A 343 -19.67 -8.60 33.44
CA GLY A 343 -19.84 -9.14 34.80
C GLY A 343 -18.96 -10.32 35.13
N ILE A 344 -17.90 -10.61 34.35
CA ILE A 344 -16.89 -11.58 34.72
C ILE A 344 -15.92 -10.93 35.71
N ALA A 345 -15.68 -11.58 36.87
CA ALA A 345 -14.79 -11.04 37.90
C ALA A 345 -13.35 -10.93 37.41
N ALA A 346 -12.68 -9.79 37.69
CA ALA A 346 -11.37 -9.48 37.16
C ALA A 346 -10.25 -10.43 37.62
N ASP A 347 -10.41 -11.06 38.79
CA ASP A 347 -9.49 -12.06 39.36
C ASP A 347 -9.55 -13.41 38.66
N ARG A 348 -10.59 -13.63 37.86
CA ARG A 348 -10.73 -14.83 37.00
C ARG A 348 -10.05 -14.61 35.61
N ILE A 349 -9.55 -13.40 35.31
CA ILE A 349 -9.02 -13.07 34.02
C ILE A 349 -7.54 -12.72 34.14
N ALA A 350 -6.66 -13.58 33.64
CA ALA A 350 -5.24 -13.35 33.56
C ALA A 350 -4.88 -12.82 32.15
N THR A 351 -3.99 -11.83 32.07
CA THR A 351 -3.52 -11.25 30.78
C THR A 351 -2.03 -11.50 30.60
N ASP A 352 -1.62 -11.81 29.36
CA ASP A 352 -0.22 -11.88 28.93
C ASP A 352 -0.08 -11.24 27.54
N ALA A 353 1.14 -10.82 27.17
CA ALA A 353 1.41 -10.15 25.90
C ALA A 353 2.77 -10.59 25.34
N LYS A 354 2.75 -11.22 24.17
CA LYS A 354 3.94 -11.79 23.51
C LYS A 354 4.54 -10.86 22.44
N GLY A 355 3.89 -9.73 22.14
CA GLY A 355 4.34 -8.87 21.04
C GLY A 355 4.39 -9.62 19.73
N ASP A 356 5.54 -9.55 19.06
CA ASP A 356 5.87 -10.26 17.82
C ASP A 356 6.85 -11.44 18.03
N THR A 357 7.12 -11.81 19.29
CA THR A 357 8.11 -12.87 19.59
C THR A 357 7.57 -14.28 19.32
N GLU A 358 6.26 -14.45 19.42
CA GLU A 358 5.56 -15.68 19.09
C GLU A 358 4.51 -15.42 18.01
N GLN A 359 4.39 -16.36 17.06
CA GLN A 359 3.47 -16.27 15.93
C GLN A 359 2.58 -17.52 15.92
N PRO A 360 1.43 -17.50 16.61
CA PRO A 360 0.57 -18.71 16.76
C PRO A 360 -0.04 -19.18 15.44
N PHE A 361 -0.05 -18.33 14.41
CA PHE A 361 -0.58 -18.66 13.09
C PHE A 361 0.46 -18.45 11.99
N ASP A 362 0.43 -19.27 10.95
CA ASP A 362 1.34 -19.17 9.79
C ASP A 362 1.17 -17.87 8.98
N THR A 363 0.00 -17.26 9.07
CA THR A 363 -0.32 -16.02 8.34
C THR A 363 -0.12 -14.80 9.24
N ALA A 364 0.73 -13.85 8.83
CA ALA A 364 1.06 -12.66 9.61
C ALA A 364 -0.18 -11.87 10.10
N ILE A 365 -1.21 -11.73 9.25
CA ILE A 365 -2.45 -11.04 9.60
C ILE A 365 -3.18 -11.71 10.78
N LYS A 366 -3.18 -13.04 10.86
CA LYS A 366 -3.81 -13.80 11.94
C LYS A 366 -3.06 -13.64 13.27
N ASN A 367 -1.82 -13.20 13.26
CA ASN A 367 -1.05 -12.94 14.47
C ASN A 367 -1.39 -11.60 15.14
N ARG A 368 -2.33 -10.81 14.57
CA ARG A 368 -2.96 -9.67 15.24
C ARG A 368 -4.15 -10.16 16.06
N VAL A 369 -3.90 -10.90 17.12
CA VAL A 369 -4.93 -11.67 17.82
C VAL A 369 -4.74 -11.60 19.34
N THR A 370 -5.83 -11.75 20.08
CA THR A 370 -5.82 -12.16 21.48
C THR A 370 -6.47 -13.53 21.57
N ILE A 371 -5.74 -14.53 22.05
CA ILE A 371 -6.21 -15.87 22.26
C ILE A 371 -6.69 -15.98 23.72
N ALA A 372 -7.95 -16.33 23.92
CA ALA A 372 -8.55 -16.58 25.22
C ALA A 372 -8.70 -18.10 25.43
N VAL A 373 -8.07 -18.64 26.45
CA VAL A 373 -8.14 -20.07 26.81
C VAL A 373 -8.67 -20.21 28.22
N THR A 374 -9.75 -20.96 28.40
CA THR A 374 -10.30 -21.26 29.72
C THR A 374 -9.54 -22.42 30.39
N LYS A 375 -9.38 -22.29 31.71
CA LYS A 375 -8.65 -23.25 32.56
C LYS A 375 -9.45 -23.59 33.82
#